data_c60b5121e3002f4f939550f342df33db
#
_entry.id   c60b5121e3002f4f939550f342df33db
#
_cell.length_a   1.000
_cell.length_b   1.000
_cell.length_c   1.000
_cell.angle_alpha   90.00
_cell.angle_beta   90.00
_cell.angle_gamma   90.00
#
_symmetry.space_group_name_H-M   'P 1'
#
loop_
_entity.id
_entity.type
_entity.pdbx_description
1 polymer ?
#
loop_
_entity_poly.entity_id
_entity_poly.type
_entity_poly.pdbx_seq_one_letter_code
_entity_poly.pdbx_strand_id
1 'polypeptide(L)'
;GYFKSGYFDIGGQNLYVSRTGFTNELGFEIYSDGPNTDHIALWNCLMEAGKPHGLEFSSTRAMTIRRIEGGILGNTIDMDETMTPYEAGLGLFVDMEKGDFVGRDALVGKDKRPLLFGLTCEGATPTSSSEIMDGTKVVGNITAGVPSPTLGVGIGYARFHYQDEWVGRKMVLRLPDGACHSCDIVKLPFFDRERHIVRGIDRKIP
;
A
#
# COMPACT_ATOMS: atom_id res chain seq x y z
N GLY A 1 -1.10 10.32 18.51
CA GLY A 1 -0.93 10.79 17.12
C GLY A 1 -0.40 9.70 16.22
N TYR A 2 -0.55 9.88 14.91
CA TYR A 2 0.00 8.94 13.92
C TYR A 2 1.53 8.79 14.09
N PHE A 3 2.05 7.58 13.92
CA PHE A 3 3.44 7.19 14.23
C PHE A 3 3.87 7.35 15.71
N LYS A 4 2.92 7.41 16.64
CA LYS A 4 3.21 7.29 18.07
C LYS A 4 3.06 5.85 18.54
N SER A 5 3.89 5.44 19.48
CA SER A 5 3.90 4.09 20.02
C SER A 5 4.28 4.09 21.50
N GLY A 6 4.04 2.99 22.18
CA GLY A 6 4.36 2.80 23.59
C GLY A 6 3.93 1.42 24.08
N TYR A 7 4.23 1.16 25.34
CA TYR A 7 3.76 -0.05 26.03
C TYR A 7 2.45 0.22 26.74
N PHE A 8 1.50 -0.71 26.64
CA PHE A 8 0.18 -0.64 27.24
C PHE A 8 -0.20 -1.99 27.85
N ASP A 9 -0.89 -1.94 28.98
CA ASP A 9 -1.54 -3.13 29.53
C ASP A 9 -2.78 -3.46 28.69
N ILE A 10 -2.81 -4.68 28.16
CA ILE A 10 -3.96 -5.20 27.42
C ILE A 10 -4.31 -6.56 28.01
N GLY A 11 -5.35 -6.59 28.84
CA GLY A 11 -5.79 -7.82 29.50
C GLY A 11 -4.76 -8.43 30.42
N GLY A 12 -3.97 -7.61 31.14
CA GLY A 12 -2.92 -8.03 32.05
C GLY A 12 -1.57 -8.32 31.37
N GLN A 13 -1.45 -8.04 30.07
CA GLN A 13 -0.21 -8.23 29.30
C GLN A 13 0.35 -6.87 28.87
N ASN A 14 1.61 -6.58 29.19
CA ASN A 14 2.29 -5.33 28.80
C ASN A 14 2.84 -5.45 27.39
N LEU A 15 2.08 -4.97 26.39
CA LEU A 15 2.37 -5.14 24.97
C LEU A 15 2.73 -3.81 24.31
N TYR A 16 3.60 -3.85 23.31
CA TYR A 16 3.95 -2.70 22.51
C TYR A 16 2.86 -2.45 21.47
N VAL A 17 2.32 -1.22 21.46
CA VAL A 17 1.26 -0.80 20.54
C VAL A 17 1.72 0.41 19.75
N SER A 18 1.57 0.35 18.45
CA SER A 18 1.86 1.45 17.54
C SER A 18 0.59 1.98 16.91
N ARG A 19 0.51 3.31 16.78
CA ARG A 19 -0.53 4.01 16.03
C ARG A 19 -0.14 4.06 14.56
N THR A 20 0.01 2.88 13.98
CA THR A 20 0.33 2.59 12.58
C THR A 20 -0.65 1.57 12.03
N GLY A 21 -0.54 1.25 10.75
CA GLY A 21 -1.36 0.24 10.09
C GLY A 21 -1.02 0.09 8.62
N PHE A 22 -1.51 -0.97 8.03
CA PHE A 22 -1.25 -1.36 6.64
C PHE A 22 -2.49 -1.21 5.73
N THR A 23 -3.48 -0.41 6.15
CA THR A 23 -4.77 -0.25 5.45
C THR A 23 -5.10 1.17 5.05
N ASN A 24 -4.27 2.15 5.41
CA ASN A 24 -4.57 3.58 5.31
C ASN A 24 -5.79 4.03 6.16
N GLU A 25 -6.22 3.17 7.10
CA GLU A 25 -7.31 3.47 8.03
C GLU A 25 -6.77 3.95 9.38
N LEU A 26 -7.66 4.50 10.20
CA LEU A 26 -7.37 4.80 11.60
C LEU A 26 -7.23 3.49 12.36
N GLY A 27 -6.01 3.08 12.68
CA GLY A 27 -5.74 1.78 13.27
C GLY A 27 -4.60 1.78 14.26
N PHE A 28 -4.41 0.61 14.85
CA PHE A 28 -3.29 0.29 15.74
C PHE A 28 -2.72 -1.07 15.38
N GLU A 29 -1.44 -1.23 15.60
CA GLU A 29 -0.74 -2.51 15.53
C GLU A 29 -0.27 -2.89 16.92
N ILE A 30 -0.60 -4.11 17.34
CA ILE A 30 -0.20 -4.69 18.63
C ILE A 30 0.87 -5.73 18.35
N TYR A 31 2.03 -5.54 18.95
CA TYR A 31 3.18 -6.43 18.77
C TYR A 31 3.24 -7.40 19.92
N SER A 32 3.14 -8.69 19.60
CA SER A 32 3.30 -9.75 20.58
C SER A 32 4.76 -10.00 20.90
N ASP A 33 5.04 -10.40 22.14
CA ASP A 33 6.39 -10.82 22.57
C ASP A 33 6.57 -12.34 22.39
N GLY A 34 6.26 -12.83 21.20
CA GLY A 34 6.44 -14.23 20.83
C GLY A 34 5.83 -15.20 21.87
N PRO A 35 6.61 -16.14 22.40
CA PRO A 35 6.11 -17.16 23.34
C PRO A 35 5.69 -16.60 24.70
N ASN A 36 6.05 -15.36 25.04
CA ASN A 36 5.69 -14.72 26.31
C ASN A 36 4.29 -14.08 26.26
N THR A 37 3.65 -14.06 25.10
CA THR A 37 2.28 -13.51 24.92
C THR A 37 1.26 -14.63 24.93
N ASP A 38 0.25 -14.55 25.80
CA ASP A 38 -0.95 -15.38 25.69
C ASP A 38 -1.85 -14.80 24.59
N HIS A 39 -1.67 -15.31 23.36
CA HIS A 39 -2.40 -14.84 22.18
C HIS A 39 -3.90 -15.10 22.26
N ILE A 40 -4.33 -16.17 22.96
CA ILE A 40 -5.75 -16.51 23.12
C ILE A 40 -6.41 -15.51 24.07
N ALA A 41 -5.76 -15.23 25.21
CA ALA A 41 -6.25 -14.23 26.14
C ALA A 41 -6.29 -12.83 25.52
N LEU A 42 -5.26 -12.46 24.76
CA LEU A 42 -5.21 -11.19 24.01
C LEU A 42 -6.36 -11.08 23.02
N TRP A 43 -6.59 -12.11 22.21
CA TRP A 43 -7.68 -12.16 21.26
C TRP A 43 -9.04 -11.98 21.95
N ASN A 44 -9.30 -12.76 23.00
CA ASN A 44 -10.56 -12.70 23.72
C ASN A 44 -10.77 -11.31 24.36
N CYS A 45 -9.74 -10.74 24.97
CA CYS A 45 -9.79 -9.39 25.56
C CYS A 45 -10.17 -8.35 24.50
N LEU A 46 -9.55 -8.38 23.32
CA LEU A 46 -9.84 -7.44 22.24
C LEU A 46 -11.25 -7.61 21.70
N MET A 47 -11.68 -8.85 21.46
CA MET A 47 -13.02 -9.13 20.94
C MET A 47 -14.12 -8.74 21.93
N GLU A 48 -13.94 -9.00 23.23
CA GLU A 48 -14.90 -8.60 24.28
C GLU A 48 -14.98 -7.07 24.41
N ALA A 49 -13.82 -6.41 24.46
CA ALA A 49 -13.76 -4.95 24.56
C ALA A 49 -14.32 -4.26 23.30
N GLY A 50 -14.11 -4.86 22.13
CA GLY A 50 -14.56 -4.31 20.85
C GLY A 50 -16.03 -4.58 20.53
N LYS A 51 -16.64 -5.59 21.11
CA LYS A 51 -18.03 -6.00 20.81
C LYS A 51 -19.06 -4.87 20.96
N PRO A 52 -19.04 -4.05 22.02
CA PRO A 52 -19.96 -2.91 22.14
C PRO A 52 -19.75 -1.82 21.08
N HIS A 53 -18.61 -1.84 20.41
CA HIS A 53 -18.20 -0.88 19.36
C HIS A 53 -18.31 -1.44 17.95
N GLY A 54 -18.90 -2.64 17.78
CA GLY A 54 -19.08 -3.27 16.47
C GLY A 54 -17.79 -3.86 15.89
N LEU A 55 -16.81 -4.24 16.73
CA LEU A 55 -15.60 -4.91 16.26
C LEU A 55 -15.95 -6.25 15.64
N GLU A 56 -15.46 -6.47 14.42
CA GLU A 56 -15.59 -7.72 13.69
C GLU A 56 -14.23 -8.19 13.19
N PHE A 57 -14.07 -9.50 13.07
CA PHE A 57 -12.90 -10.10 12.44
C PHE A 57 -12.94 -9.87 10.93
N SER A 58 -11.83 -9.42 10.36
CA SER A 58 -11.69 -9.21 8.93
C SER A 58 -10.64 -10.14 8.32
N SER A 59 -10.57 -10.19 6.98
CA SER A 59 -9.67 -11.04 6.24
C SER A 59 -8.43 -10.30 5.72
N THR A 60 -7.35 -11.04 5.44
CA THR A 60 -6.18 -10.53 4.73
C THR A 60 -6.52 -9.99 3.35
N ARG A 61 -7.58 -10.50 2.70
CA ARG A 61 -8.05 -9.97 1.42
C ARG A 61 -8.58 -8.55 1.54
N ALA A 62 -9.36 -8.26 2.58
CA ALA A 62 -9.84 -6.90 2.86
C ALA A 62 -8.66 -5.96 3.13
N MET A 63 -7.68 -6.39 3.92
CA MET A 63 -6.43 -5.64 4.16
C MET A 63 -5.69 -5.37 2.83
N THR A 64 -5.58 -6.37 1.94
CA THR A 64 -4.91 -6.21 0.64
C THR A 64 -5.63 -5.17 -0.23
N ILE A 65 -6.95 -5.18 -0.28
CA ILE A 65 -7.73 -4.18 -1.01
C ILE A 65 -7.44 -2.78 -0.44
N ARG A 66 -7.56 -2.60 0.87
CA ARG A 66 -7.37 -1.30 1.52
C ARG A 66 -5.94 -0.76 1.36
N ARG A 67 -4.90 -1.62 1.51
CA ARG A 67 -3.52 -1.18 1.31
C ARG A 67 -3.29 -0.64 -0.10
N ILE A 68 -3.86 -1.33 -1.12
CA ILE A 68 -3.69 -0.91 -2.52
C ILE A 68 -4.45 0.41 -2.75
N GLU A 69 -5.70 0.55 -2.32
CA GLU A 69 -6.45 1.80 -2.38
C GLU A 69 -5.67 2.96 -1.72
N GLY A 70 -5.05 2.69 -0.57
CA GLY A 70 -4.23 3.63 0.18
C GLY A 70 -2.82 3.86 -0.39
N GLY A 71 -2.43 3.19 -1.47
CA GLY A 71 -1.10 3.34 -2.07
C GLY A 71 0.04 2.83 -1.19
N ILE A 72 -0.20 1.81 -0.34
CA ILE A 72 0.80 1.19 0.51
C ILE A 72 1.41 0.00 -0.22
N LEU A 73 2.72 0.07 -0.46
CA LEU A 73 3.46 -0.95 -1.20
C LEU A 73 3.76 -2.17 -0.32
N GLY A 74 3.71 -3.35 -0.93
CA GLY A 74 4.18 -4.60 -0.33
C GLY A 74 5.64 -4.84 -0.70
N ASN A 75 6.50 -5.05 0.32
CA ASN A 75 7.87 -5.48 0.08
C ASN A 75 7.87 -6.87 -0.57
N THR A 76 8.77 -7.12 -1.50
CA THR A 76 8.88 -8.32 -2.36
C THR A 76 7.71 -8.54 -3.33
N ILE A 77 6.69 -7.69 -3.30
CA ILE A 77 5.53 -7.75 -4.21
C ILE A 77 5.57 -6.57 -5.19
N ASP A 78 5.52 -5.35 -4.67
CA ASP A 78 5.44 -4.12 -5.47
C ASP A 78 6.82 -3.47 -5.64
N MET A 79 7.71 -3.70 -4.70
CA MET A 79 9.10 -3.27 -4.70
C MET A 79 9.99 -4.38 -4.15
N ASP A 80 11.26 -4.38 -4.54
CA ASP A 80 12.26 -5.35 -4.13
C ASP A 80 13.66 -4.72 -4.08
N GLU A 81 14.68 -5.51 -3.75
CA GLU A 81 16.08 -5.07 -3.64
C GLU A 81 16.69 -4.59 -4.96
N THR A 82 16.04 -4.83 -6.10
CA THR A 82 16.50 -4.37 -7.42
C THR A 82 16.10 -2.93 -7.73
N MET A 83 15.24 -2.33 -6.89
CA MET A 83 14.73 -0.97 -7.06
C MET A 83 15.36 -0.01 -6.06
N THR A 84 15.61 1.21 -6.49
CA THR A 84 15.89 2.33 -5.59
C THR A 84 14.59 2.82 -4.94
N PRO A 85 14.66 3.51 -3.79
CA PRO A 85 13.50 4.19 -3.21
C PRO A 85 12.83 5.19 -4.17
N TYR A 86 13.61 5.79 -5.07
CA TYR A 86 13.08 6.72 -6.08
C TYR A 86 12.21 5.99 -7.10
N GLU A 87 12.69 4.87 -7.64
CA GLU A 87 11.94 4.03 -8.58
C GLU A 87 10.66 3.48 -7.98
N ALA A 88 10.67 3.17 -6.67
CA ALA A 88 9.48 2.74 -5.94
C ALA A 88 8.50 3.89 -5.60
N GLY A 89 8.83 5.15 -5.96
CA GLY A 89 8.00 6.31 -5.62
C GLY A 89 8.11 6.75 -4.16
N LEU A 90 9.10 6.24 -3.42
CA LEU A 90 9.35 6.52 -2.00
C LEU A 90 10.40 7.62 -1.78
N GLY A 91 10.75 8.35 -2.82
CA GLY A 91 11.80 9.39 -2.78
C GLY A 91 11.54 10.48 -1.75
N LEU A 92 10.28 10.76 -1.40
CA LEU A 92 9.92 11.72 -0.35
C LEU A 92 10.44 11.34 1.05
N PHE A 93 10.77 10.05 1.27
CA PHE A 93 11.35 9.56 2.53
C PHE A 93 12.88 9.54 2.53
N VAL A 94 13.51 9.92 1.42
CA VAL A 94 14.96 9.98 1.28
C VAL A 94 15.44 11.41 1.47
N ASP A 95 16.14 11.66 2.56
CA ASP A 95 16.79 12.93 2.83
C ASP A 95 18.30 12.78 2.61
N MET A 96 18.77 13.30 1.48
CA MET A 96 20.19 13.27 1.09
C MET A 96 21.05 14.25 1.88
N GLU A 97 20.43 15.23 2.57
CA GLU A 97 21.11 16.28 3.32
C GLU A 97 21.29 15.96 4.82
N LYS A 98 20.68 14.91 5.32
CA LYS A 98 20.74 14.51 6.74
C LYS A 98 22.13 13.98 7.20
N GLY A 99 23.12 14.00 6.33
CA GLY A 99 24.45 13.42 6.58
C GLY A 99 24.59 12.01 6.02
N ASP A 100 25.50 11.21 6.60
CA ASP A 100 25.76 9.86 6.12
C ASP A 100 24.72 8.85 6.60
N PHE A 101 24.36 7.90 5.73
CA PHE A 101 23.46 6.79 6.01
C PHE A 101 23.74 5.61 5.07
N VAL A 102 23.38 4.41 5.49
CA VAL A 102 23.56 3.19 4.69
C VAL A 102 22.82 3.32 3.35
N GLY A 103 23.55 3.18 2.24
CA GLY A 103 23.01 3.27 0.88
C GLY A 103 23.03 4.69 0.28
N ARG A 104 23.48 5.74 1.01
CA ARG A 104 23.54 7.10 0.50
C ARG A 104 24.31 7.21 -0.81
N ASP A 105 25.52 6.65 -0.87
CA ASP A 105 26.39 6.74 -2.05
C ASP A 105 25.79 6.03 -3.27
N ALA A 106 25.05 4.94 -3.06
CA ALA A 106 24.34 4.24 -4.11
C ALA A 106 23.21 5.08 -4.74
N LEU A 107 22.71 6.09 -4.04
CA LEU A 107 21.64 6.99 -4.49
C LEU A 107 22.17 8.27 -5.14
N VAL A 108 23.46 8.60 -4.97
CA VAL A 108 24.06 9.77 -5.60
C VAL A 108 23.96 9.67 -7.12
N GLY A 109 23.41 10.71 -7.76
CA GLY A 109 23.27 10.79 -9.22
C GLY A 109 22.21 9.89 -9.83
N LYS A 110 21.44 9.14 -9.03
CA LYS A 110 20.33 8.33 -9.55
C LYS A 110 19.16 9.19 -10.01
N ASP A 111 18.47 8.72 -11.05
CA ASP A 111 17.20 9.32 -11.49
C ASP A 111 16.18 9.24 -10.35
N LYS A 112 15.60 10.39 -10.02
CA LYS A 112 14.63 10.50 -8.92
C LYS A 112 13.18 10.26 -9.36
N ARG A 113 12.93 10.02 -10.65
CA ARG A 113 11.60 9.74 -11.18
C ARG A 113 11.19 8.31 -10.85
N PRO A 114 9.94 8.09 -10.44
CA PRO A 114 9.44 6.75 -10.13
C PRO A 114 9.27 5.90 -11.40
N LEU A 115 9.30 4.57 -11.20
CA LEU A 115 8.83 3.57 -12.16
C LEU A 115 7.46 3.01 -11.76
N LEU A 116 7.02 3.25 -10.51
CA LEU A 116 5.79 2.71 -9.95
C LEU A 116 4.69 3.78 -9.86
N PHE A 117 3.52 3.45 -10.39
CA PHE A 117 2.34 4.32 -10.46
C PHE A 117 1.08 3.55 -10.13
N GLY A 118 -0.05 4.26 -10.00
CA GLY A 118 -1.37 3.65 -9.97
C GLY A 118 -1.90 3.42 -11.38
N LEU A 119 -2.73 2.39 -11.52
CA LEU A 119 -3.52 2.12 -12.70
C LEU A 119 -4.97 1.91 -12.30
N THR A 120 -5.91 2.53 -13.02
CA THR A 120 -7.34 2.28 -12.88
C THR A 120 -7.89 1.69 -14.18
N CYS A 121 -8.79 0.73 -14.07
CA CYS A 121 -9.39 0.04 -15.23
C CYS A 121 -10.88 -0.21 -14.99
N GLU A 122 -11.72 0.36 -15.84
CA GLU A 122 -13.14 0.06 -15.85
C GLU A 122 -13.39 -1.30 -16.51
N GLY A 123 -14.26 -2.11 -15.91
CA GLY A 123 -14.69 -3.40 -16.47
C GLY A 123 -13.69 -4.55 -16.37
N ALA A 124 -12.48 -4.33 -15.77
CA ALA A 124 -11.52 -5.39 -15.50
C ALA A 124 -10.72 -5.13 -14.23
N THR A 125 -10.30 -6.22 -13.58
CA THR A 125 -9.39 -6.15 -12.43
C THR A 125 -7.98 -6.52 -12.88
N PRO A 126 -6.98 -5.64 -12.73
CA PRO A 126 -5.58 -5.98 -12.99
C PRO A 126 -5.11 -7.12 -12.08
N THR A 127 -4.20 -7.93 -12.57
CA THR A 127 -3.53 -8.99 -11.78
C THR A 127 -2.01 -8.87 -11.93
N SER A 128 -1.25 -9.51 -11.05
CA SER A 128 0.23 -9.49 -11.09
C SER A 128 0.86 -10.07 -12.36
N SER A 129 0.07 -10.75 -13.20
CA SER A 129 0.52 -11.26 -14.52
C SER A 129 0.02 -10.41 -15.68
N SER A 130 -0.62 -9.28 -15.42
CA SER A 130 -1.12 -8.38 -16.47
C SER A 130 -0.01 -7.46 -16.95
N GLU A 131 -0.07 -7.11 -18.24
CA GLU A 131 0.90 -6.25 -18.90
C GLU A 131 0.29 -4.90 -19.29
N ILE A 132 1.12 -3.88 -19.33
CA ILE A 132 0.74 -2.54 -19.76
C ILE A 132 1.32 -2.31 -21.15
N MET A 133 0.42 -1.98 -22.10
CA MET A 133 0.76 -1.83 -23.50
C MET A 133 0.65 -0.36 -23.93
N ASP A 134 1.66 0.09 -24.69
CA ASP A 134 1.62 1.31 -25.49
C ASP A 134 1.63 0.89 -26.97
N GLY A 135 0.48 0.96 -27.61
CA GLY A 135 0.26 0.33 -28.91
C GLY A 135 0.51 -1.17 -28.84
N THR A 136 1.53 -1.66 -29.57
CA THR A 136 1.92 -3.08 -29.58
C THR A 136 3.06 -3.42 -28.61
N LYS A 137 3.65 -2.43 -27.96
CA LYS A 137 4.81 -2.60 -27.10
C LYS A 137 4.38 -2.79 -25.64
N VAL A 138 4.93 -3.80 -24.97
CA VAL A 138 4.85 -3.92 -23.50
C VAL A 138 5.79 -2.90 -22.87
N VAL A 139 5.26 -2.01 -22.06
CA VAL A 139 6.02 -0.92 -21.40
C VAL A 139 6.05 -1.05 -19.89
N GLY A 140 5.29 -1.97 -19.32
CA GLY A 140 5.25 -2.22 -17.88
C GLY A 140 4.40 -3.43 -17.53
N ASN A 141 4.39 -3.76 -16.24
CA ASN A 141 3.64 -4.87 -15.68
C ASN A 141 2.88 -4.43 -14.42
N ILE A 142 1.83 -5.17 -14.10
CA ILE A 142 1.13 -5.03 -12.82
C ILE A 142 1.82 -5.85 -11.75
N THR A 143 2.15 -5.25 -10.62
CA THR A 143 2.72 -5.96 -9.47
C THR A 143 1.65 -6.48 -8.53
N ALA A 144 0.60 -5.70 -8.29
CA ALA A 144 -0.58 -6.10 -7.53
C ALA A 144 -1.82 -5.40 -8.07
N GLY A 145 -2.96 -6.09 -8.05
CA GLY A 145 -4.23 -5.51 -8.47
C GLY A 145 -5.42 -6.14 -7.76
N VAL A 146 -6.45 -5.34 -7.56
CA VAL A 146 -7.70 -5.72 -6.87
C VAL A 146 -8.88 -4.95 -7.43
N PRO A 147 -10.12 -5.47 -7.26
CA PRO A 147 -11.29 -4.62 -7.39
C PRO A 147 -11.31 -3.63 -6.22
N SER A 148 -11.58 -2.36 -6.51
CA SER A 148 -11.74 -1.33 -5.47
C SER A 148 -13.22 -1.10 -5.17
N PRO A 149 -13.72 -1.48 -4.00
CA PRO A 149 -15.09 -1.14 -3.59
C PRO A 149 -15.29 0.38 -3.44
N THR A 150 -14.26 1.10 -3.02
CA THR A 150 -14.30 2.55 -2.81
C THR A 150 -14.45 3.32 -4.13
N LEU A 151 -13.77 2.87 -5.19
CA LEU A 151 -13.75 3.55 -6.49
C LEU A 151 -14.70 2.91 -7.52
N GLY A 152 -15.19 1.70 -7.28
CA GLY A 152 -16.06 0.97 -8.19
C GLY A 152 -15.36 0.46 -9.47
N VAL A 153 -14.02 0.43 -9.49
CA VAL A 153 -13.21 0.00 -10.64
C VAL A 153 -12.09 -0.94 -10.22
N GLY A 154 -11.47 -1.62 -11.17
CA GLY A 154 -10.23 -2.34 -10.94
C GLY A 154 -9.07 -1.35 -10.76
N ILE A 155 -8.23 -1.60 -9.76
CA ILE A 155 -7.03 -0.81 -9.50
C ILE A 155 -5.81 -1.71 -9.36
N GLY A 156 -4.63 -1.16 -9.65
CA GLY A 156 -3.39 -1.91 -9.49
C GLY A 156 -2.16 -1.01 -9.50
N TYR A 157 -1.05 -1.57 -9.06
CA TYR A 157 0.25 -0.90 -9.19
C TYR A 157 0.89 -1.28 -10.51
N ALA A 158 1.23 -0.24 -11.27
CA ALA A 158 1.87 -0.30 -12.57
C ALA A 158 3.37 -0.03 -12.43
N ARG A 159 4.22 -1.03 -12.66
CA ARG A 159 5.68 -0.89 -12.70
C ARG A 159 6.13 -0.80 -14.15
N PHE A 160 6.61 0.36 -14.55
CA PHE A 160 7.11 0.61 -15.90
C PHE A 160 8.58 0.19 -16.05
N HIS A 161 8.99 -0.12 -17.27
CA HIS A 161 10.34 -0.58 -17.57
C HIS A 161 11.36 0.56 -17.68
N TYR A 162 10.89 1.81 -17.79
CA TYR A 162 11.72 3.01 -17.88
C TYR A 162 10.95 4.25 -17.36
N GLN A 163 11.70 5.27 -16.99
CA GLN A 163 11.16 6.54 -16.51
C GLN A 163 10.58 7.37 -17.65
N ASP A 164 9.33 7.82 -17.50
CA ASP A 164 8.66 8.75 -18.39
C ASP A 164 7.52 9.47 -17.64
N GLU A 165 6.87 10.42 -18.29
CA GLU A 165 5.66 11.10 -17.79
C GLU A 165 4.43 10.21 -18.07
N TRP A 166 4.19 9.24 -17.19
CA TRP A 166 3.14 8.24 -17.36
C TRP A 166 1.77 8.71 -16.90
N VAL A 167 1.72 9.56 -15.86
CA VAL A 167 0.45 9.99 -15.25
C VAL A 167 -0.43 10.74 -16.24
N GLY A 168 -1.70 10.33 -16.32
CA GLY A 168 -2.70 10.92 -17.23
C GLY A 168 -2.73 10.27 -18.61
N ARG A 169 -1.85 9.31 -18.91
CA ARG A 169 -1.92 8.56 -20.16
C ARG A 169 -3.00 7.49 -20.11
N LYS A 170 -3.71 7.34 -21.22
CA LYS A 170 -4.55 6.17 -21.50
C LYS A 170 -3.72 5.08 -22.15
N MET A 171 -3.74 3.91 -21.55
CA MET A 171 -2.96 2.76 -21.96
C MET A 171 -3.89 1.56 -22.17
N VAL A 172 -3.32 0.43 -22.56
CA VAL A 172 -4.05 -0.84 -22.66
C VAL A 172 -3.50 -1.81 -21.59
N LEU A 173 -4.39 -2.29 -20.76
CA LEU A 173 -4.15 -3.40 -19.84
C LEU A 173 -4.43 -4.71 -20.57
N ARG A 174 -3.41 -5.55 -20.74
CA ARG A 174 -3.55 -6.91 -21.27
C ARG A 174 -3.57 -7.90 -20.12
N LEU A 175 -4.68 -8.60 -19.95
CA LEU A 175 -4.85 -9.65 -18.96
C LEU A 175 -4.16 -10.96 -19.39
N PRO A 176 -3.92 -11.91 -18.47
CA PRO A 176 -3.26 -13.18 -18.78
C PRO A 176 -4.00 -14.07 -19.79
N ASP A 177 -5.30 -13.91 -19.92
CA ASP A 177 -6.13 -14.60 -20.92
C ASP A 177 -6.09 -13.93 -22.31
N GLY A 178 -5.34 -12.83 -22.44
CA GLY A 178 -5.21 -12.05 -23.66
C GLY A 178 -6.26 -10.95 -23.83
N ALA A 179 -7.24 -10.84 -22.95
CA ALA A 179 -8.22 -9.76 -23.01
C ALA A 179 -7.54 -8.40 -22.79
N CYS A 180 -7.97 -7.40 -23.59
CA CYS A 180 -7.42 -6.06 -23.56
C CYS A 180 -8.46 -5.05 -23.12
N HIS A 181 -8.11 -4.19 -22.16
CA HIS A 181 -8.98 -3.16 -21.60
C HIS A 181 -8.28 -1.80 -21.60
N SER A 182 -9.03 -0.74 -21.84
CA SER A 182 -8.50 0.63 -21.65
C SER A 182 -8.27 0.88 -20.18
N CYS A 183 -7.15 1.51 -19.84
CA CYS A 183 -6.81 1.87 -18.47
C CYS A 183 -6.18 3.25 -18.41
N ASP A 184 -6.25 3.89 -17.25
CA ASP A 184 -5.66 5.19 -17.00
C ASP A 184 -4.51 5.05 -15.97
N ILE A 185 -3.38 5.72 -16.24
CA ILE A 185 -2.26 5.78 -15.30
C ILE A 185 -2.44 6.99 -14.39
N VAL A 186 -2.41 6.73 -13.08
CA VAL A 186 -2.73 7.73 -12.06
C VAL A 186 -1.66 7.83 -10.99
N LYS A 187 -1.66 8.96 -10.26
CA LYS A 187 -0.82 9.12 -9.07
C LYS A 187 -1.34 8.26 -7.91
N LEU A 188 -0.42 7.75 -7.10
CA LEU A 188 -0.73 7.15 -5.81
C LEU A 188 -0.77 8.22 -4.70
N PRO A 189 -1.54 8.00 -3.63
CA PRO A 189 -2.54 6.93 -3.45
C PRO A 189 -3.78 7.12 -4.32
N PHE A 190 -4.56 6.08 -4.50
CA PHE A 190 -5.84 6.18 -5.22
C PHE A 190 -6.89 6.95 -4.43
N PHE A 191 -6.86 6.80 -3.11
CA PHE A 191 -7.84 7.30 -2.16
C PHE A 191 -7.15 8.00 -0.99
N ASP A 192 -7.79 9.02 -0.38
CA ASP A 192 -7.28 9.80 0.75
C ASP A 192 -5.84 10.31 0.54
N ARG A 193 -5.63 11.07 -0.53
CA ARG A 193 -4.29 11.58 -0.92
C ARG A 193 -3.61 12.40 0.17
N GLU A 194 -4.40 13.12 0.98
CA GLU A 194 -3.93 13.96 2.08
C GLU A 194 -3.73 13.18 3.39
N ARG A 195 -4.02 11.88 3.39
CA ARG A 195 -3.89 11.01 4.56
C ARG A 195 -4.72 11.49 5.77
N HIS A 196 -5.90 12.04 5.52
CA HIS A 196 -6.76 12.58 6.58
C HIS A 196 -7.36 11.48 7.45
N ILE A 197 -7.72 10.33 6.87
CA ILE A 197 -8.31 9.20 7.59
C ILE A 197 -7.28 8.60 8.55
N VAL A 198 -6.15 8.15 8.05
CA VAL A 198 -5.11 7.51 8.87
C VAL A 198 -4.55 8.42 9.96
N ARG A 199 -4.57 9.74 9.73
CA ARG A 199 -4.19 10.75 10.72
C ARG A 199 -5.29 11.06 11.72
N GLY A 200 -6.53 10.59 11.51
CA GLY A 200 -7.69 10.83 12.35
C GLY A 200 -8.26 12.24 12.22
N ILE A 201 -7.97 12.92 11.12
CA ILE A 201 -8.56 14.24 10.77
C ILE A 201 -9.95 14.02 10.21
N ASP A 202 -10.11 13.15 9.24
CA ASP A 202 -11.41 12.62 8.82
C ASP A 202 -11.69 11.32 9.55
N ARG A 203 -12.86 11.25 10.19
CA ARG A 203 -13.32 10.10 10.97
C ARG A 203 -14.59 9.50 10.39
N LYS A 204 -14.98 9.89 9.20
CA LYS A 204 -16.11 9.25 8.53
C LYS A 204 -15.67 7.82 8.15
N ILE A 205 -16.50 6.88 8.56
CA ILE A 205 -16.38 5.49 8.10
C ILE A 205 -17.01 5.48 6.71
N PRO A 206 -16.28 5.00 5.68
CA PRO A 206 -16.81 4.92 4.32
C PRO A 206 -17.98 3.95 4.19
#